data_2f9979b1da4828a6a32c86d26008911f
#
_entry.id   2f9979b1da4828a6a32c86d26008911f
#
_cell.length_a   1.000
_cell.length_b   1.000
_cell.length_c   1.000
_cell.angle_alpha   90.00
_cell.angle_beta   90.00
_cell.angle_gamma   90.00
#
_symmetry.space_group_name_H-M   'P 1'
#
loop_
_entity.id
_entity.type
_entity.pdbx_description
1 polymer ?
#
loop_
_entity_poly.entity_id
_entity_poly.type
_entity_poly.pdbx_seq_one_letter_code
_entity_poly.pdbx_strand_id
1 'polypeptide(L)'
;MRYITYAYLLSLLALFGCAAHSTESDELLSTEIKAAPLSEFWQPADVFAIADKKKSDEVLYGRDLIIHTAYYFGPKGRILQQTNGLNCQNCHLDAGTKIFGNNYGSVASTYPKVRARSGQMESIEKRINDCFERSLNGKGLAENSREMRAMVAYMKFLGENMPKGEKAPGSGLKELPFLNRAADPVKGKAVYELRCASCHQLNGQGVIDGIGQSYVYPPLWGPHSFNDAAGLSRVSNMAKYVKYNMPLGVNHDAPELSDEDAWDVAAYIDSRPRPHKSFPNDWPDISKKPYDHPFGPYADQFNELQHKFGPFPAIKKARKIINPSI
;
A
#
# COMPACT_ATOMS: atom_id res chain seq x y z
N MET A 1 66.05 -16.07 37.97
CA MET A 1 66.14 -16.47 39.40
C MET A 1 64.95 -17.30 39.73
N ARG A 2 65.29 -18.52 39.95
CA ARG A 2 64.97 -19.38 41.11
C ARG A 2 63.51 -19.76 41.21
N TYR A 3 63.18 -20.94 40.88
CA TYR A 3 63.22 -22.27 41.50
C TYR A 3 61.88 -22.63 42.10
N ILE A 4 61.26 -23.74 41.62
CA ILE A 4 61.37 -25.11 42.28
C ILE A 4 60.27 -25.21 43.32
N THR A 5 59.44 -26.22 43.49
CA THR A 5 59.56 -27.66 43.37
C THR A 5 58.18 -28.31 43.62
N TYR A 6 57.90 -29.43 42.99
CA TYR A 6 57.58 -30.75 43.48
C TYR A 6 56.51 -30.88 44.59
N ALA A 7 55.72 -31.89 44.70
CA ALA A 7 55.84 -33.30 44.40
C ALA A 7 54.53 -34.05 44.68
N TYR A 8 54.31 -35.14 43.94
CA TYR A 8 53.98 -36.49 44.40
C TYR A 8 52.83 -36.66 45.40
N LEU A 9 52.06 -37.72 45.44
CA LEU A 9 52.13 -39.10 44.99
C LEU A 9 50.82 -39.85 45.30
N LEU A 10 50.59 -40.89 44.49
CA LEU A 10 50.01 -42.19 44.77
C LEU A 10 48.52 -42.36 45.03
N SER A 11 47.86 -42.91 44.06
CA SER A 11 47.47 -44.35 43.92
C SER A 11 46.68 -44.98 45.06
N LEU A 12 45.51 -45.50 44.76
CA LEU A 12 45.14 -46.88 45.08
C LEU A 12 43.97 -47.39 44.25
N LEU A 13 44.20 -48.60 43.78
CA LEU A 13 43.23 -49.47 43.10
C LEU A 13 42.11 -49.92 44.06
N ALA A 14 40.95 -50.18 43.53
CA ALA A 14 40.36 -51.53 43.50
C ALA A 14 38.85 -51.50 43.26
N LEU A 15 38.45 -52.27 42.38
CA LEU A 15 37.61 -53.45 42.32
C LEU A 15 36.14 -53.27 41.91
N PHE A 16 35.91 -53.88 40.76
CA PHE A 16 34.75 -54.66 40.33
C PHE A 16 33.39 -54.46 40.99
N GLY A 17 32.46 -54.12 40.12
CA GLY A 17 31.04 -54.32 40.31
C GLY A 17 30.36 -54.38 38.97
N CYS A 18 30.16 -55.58 38.41
CA CYS A 18 29.18 -55.79 37.33
C CYS A 18 27.79 -55.51 37.86
N ALA A 19 27.09 -54.60 37.23
CA ALA A 19 25.64 -54.51 37.36
C ALA A 19 25.01 -54.08 36.02
N ALA A 20 24.23 -54.97 35.50
CA ALA A 20 23.03 -54.86 34.69
C ALA A 20 22.95 -53.78 33.65
N HIS A 21 22.95 -54.23 32.41
CA HIS A 21 22.33 -53.57 31.28
C HIS A 21 20.88 -53.16 31.57
N SER A 22 20.62 -51.90 31.69
CA SER A 22 19.29 -51.35 31.45
C SER A 22 19.30 -50.70 30.04
N THR A 23 18.57 -51.32 29.16
CA THR A 23 18.18 -50.75 27.84
C THR A 23 17.38 -49.48 28.09
N GLU A 24 18.05 -48.34 28.06
CA GLU A 24 17.39 -47.08 27.93
C GLU A 24 16.93 -46.98 26.47
N SER A 25 15.62 -47.16 26.32
CA SER A 25 14.91 -46.90 25.06
C SER A 25 15.16 -45.46 24.62
N ASP A 26 15.70 -45.33 23.41
CA ASP A 26 15.71 -44.07 22.65
C ASP A 26 14.28 -43.52 22.56
N GLU A 27 13.93 -42.65 23.48
CA GLU A 27 12.79 -41.77 23.36
C GLU A 27 13.19 -40.67 22.36
N LEU A 28 12.98 -40.99 21.06
CA LEU A 28 13.00 -40.01 19.99
C LEU A 28 12.07 -38.86 20.38
N LEU A 29 12.68 -37.78 20.83
CA LEU A 29 12.03 -36.52 21.07
C LEU A 29 11.45 -36.04 19.71
N SER A 30 10.21 -36.44 19.41
CA SER A 30 9.43 -35.85 18.35
C SER A 30 9.16 -34.40 18.77
N THR A 31 10.07 -33.50 18.42
CA THR A 31 9.77 -32.07 18.38
C THR A 31 8.64 -31.88 17.37
N GLU A 32 7.40 -31.86 17.86
CA GLU A 32 6.30 -31.29 17.09
C GLU A 32 6.73 -29.90 16.67
N ILE A 33 7.08 -29.77 15.39
CA ILE A 33 7.22 -28.46 14.75
C ILE A 33 5.80 -27.88 14.79
N LYS A 34 5.51 -27.12 15.85
CA LYS A 34 4.30 -26.29 15.87
C LYS A 34 4.36 -25.43 14.62
N ALA A 35 3.48 -25.75 13.67
CA ALA A 35 3.27 -24.90 12.51
C ALA A 35 3.07 -23.46 13.03
N ALA A 36 3.87 -22.52 12.52
CA ALA A 36 3.68 -21.12 12.84
C ALA A 36 2.20 -20.77 12.60
N PRO A 37 1.55 -20.00 13.49
CA PRO A 37 0.16 -19.62 13.28
C PRO A 37 0.04 -19.00 11.90
N LEU A 38 -0.94 -19.48 11.10
CA LEU A 38 -1.25 -18.92 9.80
C LEU A 38 -1.44 -17.40 10.00
N SER A 39 -0.74 -16.61 9.21
CA SER A 39 -0.84 -15.15 9.26
C SER A 39 -2.32 -14.76 9.12
N GLU A 40 -2.81 -13.91 10.02
CA GLU A 40 -4.15 -13.32 9.95
C GLU A 40 -4.39 -12.59 8.62
N PHE A 41 -3.30 -12.12 7.99
CA PHE A 41 -3.33 -11.35 6.76
C PHE A 41 -2.81 -12.16 5.57
N TRP A 42 -3.25 -11.73 4.41
CA TRP A 42 -2.80 -12.26 3.13
C TRP A 42 -1.27 -12.22 3.02
N GLN A 43 -0.70 -13.30 2.51
CA GLN A 43 0.71 -13.40 2.19
C GLN A 43 0.88 -13.45 0.67
N PRO A 44 1.70 -12.58 0.06
CA PRO A 44 1.95 -12.60 -1.37
C PRO A 44 2.70 -13.88 -1.77
N ALA A 45 2.41 -14.40 -2.96
CA ALA A 45 3.22 -15.46 -3.55
C ALA A 45 4.66 -14.97 -3.80
N ASP A 46 5.64 -15.83 -3.58
CA ASP A 46 7.05 -15.50 -3.79
C ASP A 46 7.38 -15.46 -5.30
N VAL A 47 7.59 -14.26 -5.82
CA VAL A 47 7.91 -14.04 -7.23
C VAL A 47 9.26 -14.63 -7.65
N PHE A 48 10.15 -14.90 -6.70
CA PHE A 48 11.46 -15.49 -6.97
C PHE A 48 11.45 -17.02 -6.97
N ALA A 49 10.35 -17.63 -6.51
CA ALA A 49 10.17 -19.08 -6.50
C ALA A 49 9.48 -19.65 -7.77
N ILE A 50 9.27 -18.82 -8.80
CA ILE A 50 8.62 -19.25 -10.04
C ILE A 50 9.57 -20.13 -10.86
N ALA A 51 9.24 -21.41 -11.00
CA ALA A 51 10.07 -22.39 -11.71
C ALA A 51 10.05 -22.20 -13.24
N ASP A 52 8.91 -21.84 -13.82
CA ASP A 52 8.83 -21.55 -15.25
C ASP A 52 9.52 -20.24 -15.58
N LYS A 53 10.61 -20.34 -16.34
CA LYS A 53 11.47 -19.16 -16.67
C LYS A 53 10.71 -18.06 -17.42
N LYS A 54 9.83 -18.43 -18.35
CA LYS A 54 9.09 -17.45 -19.15
C LYS A 54 8.08 -16.69 -18.26
N LYS A 55 7.34 -17.42 -17.40
CA LYS A 55 6.44 -16.82 -16.41
C LYS A 55 7.23 -15.95 -15.43
N SER A 56 8.37 -16.42 -14.95
CA SER A 56 9.24 -15.67 -14.04
C SER A 56 9.72 -14.36 -14.66
N ASP A 57 10.27 -14.40 -15.88
CA ASP A 57 10.77 -13.20 -16.59
C ASP A 57 9.64 -12.16 -16.77
N GLU A 58 8.42 -12.58 -17.13
CA GLU A 58 7.28 -11.68 -17.30
C GLU A 58 6.79 -11.08 -15.98
N VAL A 59 6.68 -11.88 -14.92
CA VAL A 59 6.23 -11.45 -13.59
C VAL A 59 7.25 -10.50 -12.96
N LEU A 60 8.55 -10.82 -13.03
CA LEU A 60 9.62 -9.97 -12.51
C LEU A 60 9.72 -8.65 -13.29
N TYR A 61 9.53 -8.67 -14.61
CA TYR A 61 9.44 -7.44 -15.38
C TYR A 61 8.23 -6.58 -14.97
N GLY A 62 7.08 -7.20 -14.73
CA GLY A 62 5.90 -6.50 -14.20
C GLY A 62 6.15 -5.86 -12.84
N ARG A 63 6.82 -6.59 -11.93
CA ARG A 63 7.25 -6.04 -10.63
C ARG A 63 8.18 -4.84 -10.79
N ASP A 64 9.16 -4.94 -11.68
CA ASP A 64 10.11 -3.87 -11.94
C ASP A 64 9.43 -2.61 -12.49
N LEU A 65 8.45 -2.76 -13.40
CA LEU A 65 7.62 -1.67 -13.89
C LEU A 65 6.83 -0.96 -12.77
N ILE A 66 6.35 -1.67 -11.77
CA ILE A 66 5.64 -1.11 -10.61
C ILE A 66 6.60 -0.34 -9.69
N ILE A 67 7.79 -0.89 -9.45
CA ILE A 67 8.81 -0.28 -8.58
C ILE A 67 9.41 0.96 -9.23
N HIS A 68 9.72 0.87 -10.52
CA HIS A 68 10.47 1.87 -11.27
C HIS A 68 9.65 2.53 -12.38
N THR A 69 8.36 2.75 -12.15
CA THR A 69 7.44 3.31 -13.17
C THR A 69 7.99 4.57 -13.82
N ALA A 70 8.57 5.47 -13.03
CA ALA A 70 9.15 6.73 -13.51
C ALA A 70 10.35 6.52 -14.45
N TYR A 71 11.17 5.50 -14.20
CA TYR A 71 12.28 5.13 -15.07
C TYR A 71 11.83 4.71 -16.47
N TYR A 72 10.67 4.06 -16.56
CA TYR A 72 10.08 3.60 -17.82
C TYR A 72 9.17 4.63 -18.49
N PHE A 73 8.38 5.38 -17.72
CA PHE A 73 7.29 6.21 -18.20
C PHE A 73 7.29 7.64 -17.66
N GLY A 74 8.23 8.00 -16.80
CA GLY A 74 8.35 9.34 -16.22
C GLY A 74 8.76 10.41 -17.23
N PRO A 75 9.03 11.63 -16.79
CA PRO A 75 9.42 12.74 -17.67
C PRO A 75 10.70 12.46 -18.51
N LYS A 76 11.56 11.56 -18.03
CA LYS A 76 12.73 11.06 -18.73
C LYS A 76 12.63 9.55 -19.00
N GLY A 77 11.41 9.03 -19.13
CA GLY A 77 11.12 7.61 -19.28
C GLY A 77 11.79 6.98 -20.51
N ARG A 78 12.31 5.77 -20.34
CA ARG A 78 13.02 5.05 -21.41
C ARG A 78 12.10 4.46 -22.47
N ILE A 79 10.84 4.16 -22.13
CA ILE A 79 9.86 3.62 -23.07
C ILE A 79 8.95 4.73 -23.59
N LEU A 80 8.33 5.47 -22.67
CA LEU A 80 7.46 6.60 -22.98
C LEU A 80 7.69 7.72 -21.96
N GLN A 81 7.49 8.96 -22.37
CA GLN A 81 7.61 10.14 -21.50
C GLN A 81 6.22 10.74 -21.30
N GLN A 82 5.43 10.17 -20.41
CA GLN A 82 4.01 10.50 -20.32
C GLN A 82 3.43 10.57 -18.91
N THR A 83 4.23 10.46 -17.85
CA THR A 83 3.78 10.54 -16.46
C THR A 83 4.52 11.62 -15.66
N ASN A 84 4.04 11.89 -14.44
CA ASN A 84 4.58 12.93 -13.55
C ASN A 84 5.87 12.55 -12.81
N GLY A 85 6.42 11.37 -13.03
CA GLY A 85 7.64 10.91 -12.34
C GLY A 85 7.38 10.17 -11.03
N LEU A 86 6.13 9.91 -10.66
CA LEU A 86 5.79 9.01 -9.56
C LEU A 86 5.91 7.54 -9.99
N ASN A 87 6.20 6.69 -9.03
CA ASN A 87 6.15 5.24 -9.17
C ASN A 87 4.84 4.68 -8.63
N CYS A 88 4.33 3.58 -9.17
CA CYS A 88 3.15 2.90 -8.64
C CYS A 88 3.33 2.54 -7.16
N GLN A 89 4.53 2.12 -6.76
CA GLN A 89 4.84 1.80 -5.38
C GLN A 89 4.82 2.99 -4.41
N ASN A 90 4.78 4.24 -4.88
CA ASN A 90 4.60 5.39 -3.97
C ASN A 90 3.23 5.37 -3.27
N CYS A 91 2.23 4.71 -3.89
CA CYS A 91 0.89 4.52 -3.32
C CYS A 91 0.55 3.06 -3.03
N HIS A 92 1.21 2.11 -3.72
CA HIS A 92 1.09 0.66 -3.55
C HIS A 92 2.38 0.12 -2.96
N LEU A 93 2.55 0.32 -1.65
CA LEU A 93 3.82 0.13 -0.95
C LEU A 93 4.37 -1.28 -1.09
N ASP A 94 5.71 -1.40 -1.06
CA ASP A 94 6.47 -2.64 -1.19
C ASP A 94 6.09 -3.40 -2.48
N ALA A 95 6.10 -2.67 -3.60
CA ALA A 95 5.65 -3.19 -4.89
C ALA A 95 4.20 -3.72 -4.89
N GLY A 96 3.34 -3.22 -3.98
CA GLY A 96 1.96 -3.66 -3.83
C GLY A 96 1.79 -4.91 -2.97
N THR A 97 2.71 -5.18 -2.05
CA THR A 97 2.62 -6.31 -1.12
C THR A 97 2.37 -5.91 0.33
N LYS A 98 2.59 -4.64 0.71
CA LYS A 98 2.42 -4.18 2.09
C LYS A 98 0.97 -4.29 2.55
N ILE A 99 0.77 -4.95 3.70
CA ILE A 99 -0.55 -5.05 4.35
C ILE A 99 -1.07 -3.65 4.66
N PHE A 100 -2.32 -3.36 4.28
CA PHE A 100 -2.97 -2.05 4.35
C PHE A 100 -2.22 -0.89 3.66
N GLY A 101 -1.23 -1.21 2.83
CA GLY A 101 -0.50 -0.26 1.97
C GLY A 101 -1.02 -0.22 0.52
N ASN A 102 -2.33 -0.39 0.30
CA ASN A 102 -2.94 -0.53 -1.03
C ASN A 102 -2.40 -1.72 -1.83
N ASN A 103 -2.17 -2.87 -1.18
CA ASN A 103 -1.61 -4.04 -1.85
C ASN A 103 -2.50 -4.61 -2.97
N TYR A 104 -1.90 -5.48 -3.78
CA TYR A 104 -2.55 -6.09 -4.95
C TYR A 104 -3.19 -7.46 -4.66
N GLY A 105 -3.20 -7.94 -3.41
CA GLY A 105 -3.68 -9.27 -3.04
C GLY A 105 -5.09 -9.61 -3.53
N SER A 106 -5.98 -8.61 -3.61
CA SER A 106 -7.36 -8.80 -4.08
C SER A 106 -7.56 -8.60 -5.59
N VAL A 107 -6.50 -8.26 -6.37
CA VAL A 107 -6.68 -7.91 -7.78
C VAL A 107 -7.09 -9.13 -8.59
N ALA A 108 -6.35 -10.23 -8.50
CA ALA A 108 -6.63 -11.46 -9.25
C ALA A 108 -8.01 -12.05 -8.93
N SER A 109 -8.42 -11.99 -7.65
CA SER A 109 -9.68 -12.59 -7.19
C SER A 109 -10.91 -11.75 -7.55
N THR A 110 -10.79 -10.41 -7.58
CA THR A 110 -11.95 -9.53 -7.71
C THR A 110 -12.16 -8.93 -9.10
N TYR A 111 -11.16 -8.93 -9.97
CA TYR A 111 -11.32 -8.44 -11.35
C TYR A 111 -11.58 -9.58 -12.35
N PRO A 112 -12.32 -9.33 -13.46
CA PRO A 112 -13.02 -8.08 -13.78
C PRO A 112 -14.20 -7.83 -12.83
N LYS A 113 -14.55 -6.55 -12.61
CA LYS A 113 -15.69 -6.18 -11.76
C LYS A 113 -16.36 -4.90 -12.21
N VAL A 114 -17.66 -4.76 -11.91
CA VAL A 114 -18.36 -3.48 -12.10
C VAL A 114 -17.81 -2.44 -11.13
N ARG A 115 -17.43 -1.28 -11.64
CA ARG A 115 -16.94 -0.16 -10.85
C ARG A 115 -17.95 0.99 -10.88
N ALA A 116 -18.28 1.50 -9.68
CA ALA A 116 -19.21 2.63 -9.56
C ALA A 116 -18.72 3.89 -10.31
N ARG A 117 -17.39 4.07 -10.41
CA ARG A 117 -16.81 5.23 -11.10
C ARG A 117 -17.17 5.29 -12.57
N SER A 118 -17.07 4.19 -13.28
CA SER A 118 -17.40 4.11 -14.72
C SER A 118 -18.82 3.62 -14.98
N GLY A 119 -19.46 3.02 -13.99
CA GLY A 119 -20.73 2.29 -14.16
C GLY A 119 -20.62 1.00 -14.98
N GLN A 120 -19.40 0.57 -15.34
CA GLN A 120 -19.14 -0.52 -16.27
C GLN A 120 -18.27 -1.62 -15.66
N MET A 121 -18.24 -2.77 -16.35
CA MET A 121 -17.28 -3.85 -16.07
C MET A 121 -15.87 -3.38 -16.45
N GLU A 122 -14.96 -3.39 -15.49
CA GLU A 122 -13.57 -3.01 -15.70
C GLU A 122 -12.64 -4.20 -15.58
N SER A 123 -11.65 -4.26 -16.49
CA SER A 123 -10.52 -5.18 -16.47
C SER A 123 -9.39 -4.65 -15.54
N ILE A 124 -8.37 -5.47 -15.31
CA ILE A 124 -7.15 -5.03 -14.60
C ILE A 124 -6.43 -3.96 -15.43
N GLU A 125 -6.36 -4.13 -16.74
CA GLU A 125 -5.74 -3.20 -17.70
C GLU A 125 -6.38 -1.80 -17.60
N LYS A 126 -7.71 -1.75 -17.65
CA LYS A 126 -8.45 -0.50 -17.47
C LYS A 126 -8.15 0.13 -16.11
N ARG A 127 -8.08 -0.68 -15.04
CA ARG A 127 -7.77 -0.17 -13.69
C ARG A 127 -6.34 0.36 -13.58
N ILE A 128 -5.36 -0.27 -14.24
CA ILE A 128 -3.98 0.24 -14.33
C ILE A 128 -3.98 1.58 -15.08
N ASN A 129 -4.67 1.67 -16.21
CA ASN A 129 -4.75 2.92 -16.99
C ASN A 129 -5.42 4.05 -16.20
N ASP A 130 -6.43 3.77 -15.39
CA ASP A 130 -6.98 4.77 -14.45
C ASP A 130 -5.92 5.35 -13.50
N CYS A 131 -4.95 4.54 -13.05
CA CYS A 131 -3.85 5.03 -12.24
C CYS A 131 -2.85 5.87 -13.05
N PHE A 132 -2.52 5.46 -14.27
CA PHE A 132 -1.69 6.26 -15.17
C PHE A 132 -2.28 7.65 -15.43
N GLU A 133 -3.59 7.71 -15.68
CA GLU A 133 -4.28 8.96 -16.01
C GLU A 133 -4.51 9.87 -14.79
N ARG A 134 -4.67 9.31 -13.59
CA ARG A 134 -5.05 10.04 -12.37
C ARG A 134 -3.89 10.19 -11.40
N SER A 135 -3.37 9.09 -10.87
CA SER A 135 -2.30 9.11 -9.89
C SER A 135 -0.97 9.54 -10.49
N LEU A 136 -0.68 9.09 -11.69
CA LEU A 136 0.52 9.49 -12.43
C LEU A 136 0.30 10.71 -13.34
N ASN A 137 -0.89 11.30 -13.34
CA ASN A 137 -1.29 12.47 -14.12
C ASN A 137 -0.86 12.42 -15.58
N GLY A 138 -0.87 11.24 -16.17
CA GLY A 138 -0.31 10.92 -17.48
C GLY A 138 -1.36 10.43 -18.49
N LYS A 139 -0.92 9.54 -19.36
CA LYS A 139 -1.76 8.84 -20.35
C LYS A 139 -1.68 7.35 -20.11
N GLY A 140 -2.78 6.63 -20.42
CA GLY A 140 -2.81 5.17 -20.34
C GLY A 140 -1.86 4.51 -21.33
N LEU A 141 -1.50 3.26 -21.05
CA LEU A 141 -0.75 2.39 -21.95
C LEU A 141 -1.71 1.64 -22.89
N ALA A 142 -1.21 1.23 -24.05
CA ALA A 142 -1.94 0.29 -24.89
C ALA A 142 -2.17 -1.04 -24.13
N GLU A 143 -3.42 -1.52 -24.10
CA GLU A 143 -3.80 -2.69 -23.32
C GLU A 143 -3.06 -3.96 -23.74
N ASN A 144 -2.66 -4.04 -25.01
CA ASN A 144 -1.87 -5.15 -25.57
C ASN A 144 -0.36 -4.91 -25.55
N SER A 145 0.13 -3.84 -24.89
CA SER A 145 1.58 -3.60 -24.78
C SER A 145 2.25 -4.68 -23.92
N ARG A 146 3.55 -4.88 -24.14
CA ARG A 146 4.36 -5.79 -23.33
C ARG A 146 4.33 -5.40 -21.86
N GLU A 147 4.43 -4.11 -21.59
CA GLU A 147 4.46 -3.52 -20.26
C GLU A 147 3.15 -3.74 -19.51
N MET A 148 2.01 -3.52 -20.19
CA MET A 148 0.69 -3.77 -19.61
C MET A 148 0.52 -5.25 -19.26
N ARG A 149 0.86 -6.16 -20.18
CA ARG A 149 0.77 -7.61 -19.92
C ARG A 149 1.64 -8.02 -18.72
N ALA A 150 2.87 -7.51 -18.63
CA ALA A 150 3.77 -7.82 -17.53
C ALA A 150 3.22 -7.31 -16.17
N MET A 151 2.71 -6.08 -16.10
CA MET A 151 2.07 -5.55 -14.87
C MET A 151 0.84 -6.38 -14.48
N VAL A 152 0.02 -6.78 -15.43
CA VAL A 152 -1.14 -7.66 -15.19
C VAL A 152 -0.69 -9.04 -14.72
N ALA A 153 0.34 -9.62 -15.33
CA ALA A 153 0.91 -10.92 -14.92
C ALA A 153 1.41 -10.86 -13.47
N TYR A 154 2.12 -9.81 -13.11
CA TYR A 154 2.58 -9.60 -11.73
C TYR A 154 1.40 -9.51 -10.74
N MET A 155 0.42 -8.65 -11.00
CA MET A 155 -0.73 -8.48 -10.11
C MET A 155 -1.56 -9.76 -9.98
N LYS A 156 -1.72 -10.51 -11.08
CA LYS A 156 -2.42 -11.81 -11.06
C LYS A 156 -1.64 -12.84 -10.25
N PHE A 157 -0.33 -12.90 -10.41
CA PHE A 157 0.52 -13.83 -9.67
C PHE A 157 0.46 -13.58 -8.17
N LEU A 158 0.55 -12.34 -7.72
CA LEU A 158 0.50 -12.01 -6.29
C LEU A 158 -0.78 -12.52 -5.59
N GLY A 159 -1.90 -12.50 -6.26
CA GLY A 159 -3.20 -12.92 -5.71
C GLY A 159 -3.70 -14.26 -6.24
N GLU A 160 -2.85 -15.09 -6.87
CA GLU A 160 -3.30 -16.35 -7.54
C GLU A 160 -3.88 -17.38 -6.57
N ASN A 161 -3.47 -17.32 -5.29
CA ASN A 161 -3.97 -18.18 -4.22
C ASN A 161 -5.28 -17.69 -3.57
N MET A 162 -5.79 -16.53 -3.96
CA MET A 162 -7.04 -16.00 -3.40
C MET A 162 -8.25 -16.57 -4.12
N PRO A 163 -9.27 -17.08 -3.39
CA PRO A 163 -10.51 -17.55 -3.99
C PRO A 163 -11.20 -16.45 -4.79
N LYS A 164 -11.80 -16.83 -5.93
CA LYS A 164 -12.48 -15.87 -6.82
C LYS A 164 -13.65 -15.18 -6.12
N GLY A 165 -13.70 -13.86 -6.23
CA GLY A 165 -14.69 -13.00 -5.58
C GLY A 165 -14.32 -12.55 -4.17
N GLU A 166 -13.31 -13.15 -3.53
CA GLU A 166 -12.92 -12.81 -2.17
C GLU A 166 -11.89 -11.70 -2.12
N LYS A 167 -11.90 -10.95 -1.03
CA LYS A 167 -10.87 -9.94 -0.74
C LYS A 167 -9.78 -10.55 0.12
N ALA A 168 -8.54 -10.32 -0.24
CA ALA A 168 -7.40 -10.71 0.56
C ALA A 168 -7.43 -9.96 1.90
N PRO A 169 -7.30 -10.64 3.05
CA PRO A 169 -7.22 -10.01 4.36
C PRO A 169 -6.06 -8.99 4.38
N GLY A 170 -6.32 -7.78 4.88
CA GLY A 170 -5.33 -6.70 4.88
C GLY A 170 -5.15 -5.99 3.55
N SER A 171 -6.02 -6.22 2.55
CA SER A 171 -5.98 -5.48 1.28
C SER A 171 -6.61 -4.09 1.40
N GLY A 172 -6.16 -3.18 0.53
CA GLY A 172 -6.62 -1.79 0.54
C GLY A 172 -5.98 -0.95 1.64
N LEU A 173 -6.76 -0.07 2.25
CA LEU A 173 -6.36 0.76 3.40
C LEU A 173 -7.12 0.30 4.65
N LYS A 174 -6.46 0.31 5.80
CA LYS A 174 -7.11 0.02 7.09
C LYS A 174 -8.12 1.12 7.40
N GLU A 175 -9.29 0.74 7.92
CA GLU A 175 -10.32 1.70 8.29
C GLU A 175 -9.85 2.60 9.44
N LEU A 176 -10.28 3.87 9.39
CA LEU A 176 -10.00 4.88 10.39
C LEU A 176 -11.32 5.47 10.88
N PRO A 177 -11.54 5.56 12.20
CA PRO A 177 -12.74 6.18 12.76
C PRO A 177 -12.95 7.60 12.25
N PHE A 178 -14.20 7.99 12.05
CA PHE A 178 -14.53 9.37 11.69
C PHE A 178 -14.41 10.30 12.89
N LEU A 179 -13.97 11.52 12.62
CA LEU A 179 -14.07 12.60 13.60
C LEU A 179 -15.53 13.09 13.72
N ASN A 180 -15.89 13.57 14.91
CA ASN A 180 -17.14 14.26 15.15
C ASN A 180 -17.15 15.72 14.66
N ARG A 181 -16.02 16.20 14.15
CA ARG A 181 -15.78 17.51 13.54
C ARG A 181 -15.27 17.37 12.12
N ALA A 182 -15.23 18.47 11.39
CA ALA A 182 -14.46 18.51 10.15
C ALA A 182 -12.96 18.35 10.42
N ALA A 183 -12.25 17.73 9.50
CA ALA A 183 -10.80 17.72 9.47
C ALA A 183 -10.29 19.17 9.22
N ASP A 184 -9.27 19.58 9.95
CA ASP A 184 -8.82 20.98 10.02
C ASP A 184 -7.47 21.15 9.30
N PRO A 185 -7.43 21.76 8.12
CA PRO A 185 -6.19 21.97 7.39
C PRO A 185 -5.21 22.93 8.10
N VAL A 186 -5.68 23.79 9.01
CA VAL A 186 -4.80 24.69 9.78
C VAL A 186 -4.01 23.89 10.82
N LYS A 187 -4.70 23.02 11.57
CA LYS A 187 -4.04 22.09 12.48
C LYS A 187 -3.14 21.11 11.73
N GLY A 188 -3.62 20.60 10.60
CA GLY A 188 -2.88 19.69 9.74
C GLY A 188 -1.58 20.26 9.20
N LYS A 189 -1.48 21.59 9.01
CA LYS A 189 -0.23 22.26 8.65
C LYS A 189 0.85 22.05 9.72
N ALA A 190 0.52 22.21 10.99
CA ALA A 190 1.47 22.00 12.08
C ALA A 190 1.95 20.54 12.15
N VAL A 191 1.03 19.58 11.98
CA VAL A 191 1.38 18.15 11.89
C VAL A 191 2.31 17.89 10.70
N TYR A 192 1.99 18.47 9.54
CA TYR A 192 2.80 18.33 8.33
C TYR A 192 4.24 18.84 8.54
N GLU A 193 4.39 20.03 9.06
CA GLU A 193 5.70 20.67 9.32
C GLU A 193 6.53 19.83 10.31
N LEU A 194 5.89 19.23 11.31
CA LEU A 194 6.57 18.44 12.33
C LEU A 194 6.93 17.02 11.85
N ARG A 195 6.08 16.36 11.07
CA ARG A 195 6.18 14.92 10.80
C ARG A 195 6.47 14.56 9.34
N CYS A 196 6.21 15.46 8.40
CA CYS A 196 6.23 15.13 6.97
C CYS A 196 7.25 15.95 6.19
N ALA A 197 7.48 17.19 6.58
CA ALA A 197 8.28 18.16 5.82
C ALA A 197 9.76 17.78 5.69
N SER A 198 10.32 17.00 6.62
CA SER A 198 11.70 16.51 6.55
C SER A 198 11.96 15.68 5.28
N CYS A 199 10.98 14.89 4.84
CA CYS A 199 11.06 14.08 3.63
C CYS A 199 10.37 14.76 2.45
N HIS A 200 9.12 15.22 2.62
CA HIS A 200 8.32 15.77 1.52
C HIS A 200 8.57 17.26 1.26
N GLN A 201 9.47 17.90 1.99
CA GLN A 201 9.81 19.31 1.97
C GLN A 201 8.67 20.24 2.44
N LEU A 202 8.98 21.44 2.94
CA LEU A 202 7.98 22.41 3.39
C LEU A 202 7.00 22.82 2.28
N ASN A 203 7.47 22.82 1.04
CA ASN A 203 6.66 23.13 -0.13
C ASN A 203 5.90 21.92 -0.70
N GLY A 204 6.04 20.72 -0.11
CA GLY A 204 5.36 19.50 -0.53
C GLY A 204 5.78 18.93 -1.88
N GLN A 205 6.87 19.43 -2.46
CA GLN A 205 7.33 19.01 -3.80
C GLN A 205 8.21 17.75 -3.76
N GLY A 206 8.47 17.21 -2.56
CA GLY A 206 9.28 16.00 -2.40
C GLY A 206 10.74 16.20 -2.75
N VAL A 207 11.46 15.08 -2.92
CA VAL A 207 12.88 15.06 -3.27
C VAL A 207 13.06 14.14 -4.48
N ILE A 208 13.57 14.69 -5.56
CA ILE A 208 13.91 13.92 -6.76
C ILE A 208 15.27 13.23 -6.58
N ASP A 209 15.50 12.10 -7.22
CA ASP A 209 16.78 11.39 -7.21
C ASP A 209 17.90 12.21 -7.87
N GLY A 210 19.16 11.83 -7.60
CA GLY A 210 20.34 12.57 -8.09
C GLY A 210 20.48 12.62 -9.61
N ILE A 211 19.75 11.77 -10.35
CA ILE A 211 19.73 11.75 -11.82
C ILE A 211 18.46 12.38 -12.40
N GLY A 212 17.54 12.83 -11.54
CA GLY A 212 16.32 13.53 -11.92
C GLY A 212 15.32 12.66 -12.70
N GLN A 213 15.26 11.37 -12.40
CA GLN A 213 14.38 10.41 -13.07
C GLN A 213 13.14 10.06 -12.25
N SER A 214 13.27 9.89 -10.93
CA SER A 214 12.20 9.55 -10.05
C SER A 214 12.28 10.30 -8.72
N TYR A 215 11.27 10.16 -7.88
CA TYR A 215 11.28 10.75 -6.57
C TYR A 215 11.78 9.75 -5.52
N VAL A 216 12.75 10.19 -4.70
CA VAL A 216 13.12 9.53 -3.44
C VAL A 216 11.96 9.69 -2.45
N TYR A 217 11.45 10.91 -2.32
CA TYR A 217 10.21 11.20 -1.58
C TYR A 217 9.24 11.91 -2.52
N PRO A 218 8.03 11.37 -2.74
CA PRO A 218 7.12 11.90 -3.75
C PRO A 218 6.54 13.26 -3.37
N PRO A 219 6.19 14.10 -4.38
CA PRO A 219 5.41 15.31 -4.15
C PRO A 219 4.00 14.96 -3.69
N LEU A 220 3.50 15.67 -2.68
CA LEU A 220 2.16 15.49 -2.13
C LEU A 220 1.13 16.45 -2.75
N TRP A 221 1.59 17.57 -3.29
CA TRP A 221 0.81 18.54 -4.05
C TRP A 221 1.69 19.26 -5.08
N GLY A 222 1.13 20.24 -5.80
CA GLY A 222 1.83 20.98 -6.85
C GLY A 222 1.85 20.25 -8.19
N PRO A 223 2.55 20.80 -9.20
CA PRO A 223 2.39 20.41 -10.61
C PRO A 223 2.82 18.98 -10.94
N HIS A 224 3.68 18.39 -10.11
CA HIS A 224 4.21 17.04 -10.32
C HIS A 224 3.56 15.96 -9.45
N SER A 225 2.52 16.34 -8.67
CA SER A 225 1.77 15.41 -7.84
C SER A 225 0.69 14.67 -8.65
N PHE A 226 -0.03 13.78 -7.99
CA PHE A 226 -1.24 13.17 -8.52
C PHE A 226 -2.32 14.24 -8.77
N ASN A 227 -3.20 14.03 -9.74
CA ASN A 227 -4.27 14.99 -10.01
C ASN A 227 -5.47 14.80 -9.07
N ASP A 228 -6.41 15.75 -9.14
CA ASP A 228 -7.57 15.83 -8.28
C ASP A 228 -8.60 14.70 -8.46
N ALA A 229 -8.51 13.91 -9.54
CA ALA A 229 -9.32 12.72 -9.76
C ALA A 229 -8.68 11.43 -9.19
N ALA A 230 -7.48 11.51 -8.61
CA ALA A 230 -6.81 10.37 -7.99
C ALA A 230 -7.52 9.92 -6.71
N GLY A 231 -7.33 8.65 -6.32
CA GLY A 231 -7.95 8.11 -5.12
C GLY A 231 -7.51 8.78 -3.82
N LEU A 232 -6.24 9.22 -3.75
CA LEU A 232 -5.68 9.90 -2.58
C LEU A 232 -6.05 11.40 -2.50
N SER A 233 -6.70 11.98 -3.50
CA SER A 233 -7.29 13.33 -3.40
C SER A 233 -8.58 13.36 -2.56
N ARG A 234 -8.98 12.21 -2.02
CA ARG A 234 -10.08 12.07 -1.09
C ARG A 234 -9.54 11.99 0.33
N VAL A 235 -9.93 12.94 1.17
CA VAL A 235 -9.37 13.10 2.51
C VAL A 235 -9.44 11.83 3.37
N SER A 236 -10.51 11.02 3.24
CA SER A 236 -10.59 9.76 3.99
C SER A 236 -9.56 8.73 3.57
N ASN A 237 -9.23 8.66 2.28
CA ASN A 237 -8.19 7.77 1.79
C ASN A 237 -6.80 8.28 2.19
N MET A 238 -6.57 9.58 2.09
CA MET A 238 -5.32 10.20 2.52
C MET A 238 -5.11 9.99 4.02
N ALA A 239 -6.12 10.23 4.85
CA ALA A 239 -6.05 10.03 6.30
C ALA A 239 -5.71 8.58 6.67
N LYS A 240 -6.40 7.60 6.08
CA LYS A 240 -6.09 6.17 6.25
C LYS A 240 -4.68 5.83 5.82
N TYR A 241 -4.26 6.38 4.68
CA TYR A 241 -2.93 6.12 4.14
C TYR A 241 -1.83 6.65 5.07
N VAL A 242 -1.92 7.90 5.48
CA VAL A 242 -0.89 8.51 6.35
C VAL A 242 -0.89 7.91 7.75
N LYS A 243 -2.06 7.60 8.33
CA LYS A 243 -2.17 6.98 9.65
C LYS A 243 -1.37 5.69 9.77
N TYR A 244 -1.50 4.80 8.79
CA TYR A 244 -0.99 3.43 8.90
C TYR A 244 0.28 3.16 8.07
N ASN A 245 0.77 4.16 7.31
CA ASN A 245 1.90 3.96 6.43
C ASN A 245 2.93 5.09 6.46
N MET A 246 2.67 6.18 7.18
CA MET A 246 3.57 7.34 7.30
C MET A 246 3.74 7.76 8.77
N PRO A 247 4.91 8.27 9.14
CA PRO A 247 6.16 8.37 8.37
C PRO A 247 6.66 7.05 7.79
N LEU A 248 7.57 7.10 6.79
CA LEU A 248 8.13 5.89 6.18
C LEU A 248 8.74 4.96 7.25
N GLY A 249 8.36 3.68 7.22
CA GLY A 249 8.74 2.69 8.23
C GLY A 249 7.63 2.36 9.23
N VAL A 250 6.61 3.19 9.35
CA VAL A 250 5.42 2.91 10.16
C VAL A 250 4.60 1.78 9.53
N ASN A 251 3.97 0.99 10.36
CA ASN A 251 3.03 -0.04 9.96
C ASN A 251 1.69 0.11 10.70
N HIS A 252 0.72 -0.71 10.32
CA HIS A 252 -0.64 -0.65 10.83
C HIS A 252 -0.80 -1.08 12.29
N ASP A 253 0.19 -1.77 12.88
CA ASP A 253 0.17 -2.24 14.26
C ASP A 253 0.72 -1.20 15.23
N ALA A 254 1.61 -0.33 14.75
CA ALA A 254 2.27 0.70 15.54
C ALA A 254 2.23 2.06 14.84
N PRO A 255 1.03 2.66 14.64
CA PRO A 255 0.90 3.97 14.01
C PRO A 255 1.39 5.07 14.96
N GLU A 256 2.15 6.05 14.42
CA GLU A 256 2.68 7.17 15.21
C GLU A 256 1.72 8.36 15.33
N LEU A 257 0.88 8.58 14.30
CA LEU A 257 -0.07 9.69 14.31
C LEU A 257 -1.30 9.34 15.17
N SER A 258 -1.87 10.31 15.86
CA SER A 258 -3.23 10.19 16.39
C SER A 258 -4.25 10.12 15.24
N ASP A 259 -5.47 9.71 15.51
CA ASP A 259 -6.52 9.71 14.49
C ASP A 259 -6.83 11.15 14.04
N GLU A 260 -6.85 12.09 14.97
CA GLU A 260 -7.06 13.51 14.69
C GLU A 260 -5.93 14.08 13.80
N ASP A 261 -4.66 13.82 14.14
CA ASP A 261 -3.53 14.28 13.34
C ASP A 261 -3.56 13.72 11.92
N ALA A 262 -3.94 12.44 11.78
CA ALA A 262 -4.04 11.80 10.46
C ALA A 262 -5.14 12.45 9.59
N TRP A 263 -6.30 12.77 10.16
CA TRP A 263 -7.36 13.49 9.46
C TRP A 263 -6.98 14.92 9.14
N ASP A 264 -6.40 15.64 10.09
CA ASP A 264 -6.05 17.05 9.92
C ASP A 264 -4.91 17.24 8.91
N VAL A 265 -3.87 16.39 8.95
CA VAL A 265 -2.77 16.45 7.97
C VAL A 265 -3.25 16.03 6.57
N ALA A 266 -4.16 15.07 6.46
CA ALA A 266 -4.78 14.71 5.20
C ALA A 266 -5.56 15.90 4.61
N ALA A 267 -6.33 16.61 5.45
CA ALA A 267 -7.04 17.81 5.04
C ALA A 267 -6.08 18.91 4.57
N TYR A 268 -4.96 19.11 5.24
CA TYR A 268 -3.93 20.05 4.80
C TYR A 268 -3.36 19.66 3.43
N ILE A 269 -2.95 18.42 3.24
CA ILE A 269 -2.40 17.93 1.97
C ILE A 269 -3.42 18.08 0.84
N ASP A 270 -4.69 17.71 1.08
CA ASP A 270 -5.73 17.75 0.06
C ASP A 270 -6.35 19.14 -0.16
N SER A 271 -6.05 20.11 0.72
CA SER A 271 -6.36 21.53 0.49
C SER A 271 -5.39 22.21 -0.47
N ARG A 272 -4.22 21.61 -0.71
CA ARG A 272 -3.17 22.24 -1.52
C ARG A 272 -3.42 22.07 -3.02
N PRO A 273 -2.99 23.04 -3.85
CA PRO A 273 -3.21 22.98 -5.29
C PRO A 273 -2.50 21.80 -5.93
N ARG A 274 -3.15 21.15 -6.89
CA ARG A 274 -2.63 20.03 -7.66
C ARG A 274 -3.16 20.06 -9.08
N PRO A 275 -2.63 19.25 -10.03
CA PRO A 275 -3.14 19.24 -11.39
C PRO A 275 -4.63 18.90 -11.41
N HIS A 276 -5.39 19.65 -12.22
CA HIS A 276 -6.78 19.33 -12.52
C HIS A 276 -6.87 18.53 -13.82
N LYS A 277 -7.68 17.47 -13.81
CA LYS A 277 -7.97 16.69 -15.02
C LYS A 277 -9.43 16.29 -15.05
N SER A 278 -10.12 16.68 -16.11
CA SER A 278 -11.53 16.37 -16.29
C SER A 278 -11.76 14.94 -16.75
N PHE A 279 -12.73 14.28 -16.14
CA PHE A 279 -13.22 12.94 -16.49
C PHE A 279 -14.76 12.97 -16.53
N PRO A 280 -15.35 13.50 -17.63
CA PRO A 280 -16.79 13.79 -17.67
C PRO A 280 -17.68 12.55 -17.56
N ASN A 281 -17.14 11.36 -17.83
CA ASN A 281 -17.86 10.10 -17.74
C ASN A 281 -17.75 9.43 -16.36
N ASP A 282 -17.04 10.05 -15.41
CA ASP A 282 -16.97 9.53 -14.04
C ASP A 282 -18.32 9.72 -13.33
N TRP A 283 -18.71 8.69 -12.60
CA TRP A 283 -19.91 8.66 -11.76
C TRP A 283 -21.22 8.86 -12.53
N PRO A 284 -21.51 8.02 -13.56
CA PRO A 284 -22.77 8.12 -14.32
C PRO A 284 -23.99 7.93 -13.41
N ASP A 285 -23.85 7.14 -12.33
CA ASP A 285 -24.79 7.09 -11.22
C ASP A 285 -24.21 7.88 -10.03
N ILE A 286 -24.67 9.09 -9.89
CA ILE A 286 -24.19 10.03 -8.88
C ILE A 286 -24.44 9.56 -7.44
N SER A 287 -25.46 8.70 -7.22
CA SER A 287 -25.75 8.12 -5.90
C SER A 287 -24.60 7.21 -5.41
N LYS A 288 -23.81 6.67 -6.31
CA LYS A 288 -22.64 5.81 -6.03
C LYS A 288 -21.32 6.57 -5.94
N LYS A 289 -21.34 7.89 -6.15
CA LYS A 289 -20.15 8.74 -5.96
C LYS A 289 -19.73 8.70 -4.49
N PRO A 290 -18.43 8.63 -4.14
CA PRO A 290 -18.01 8.58 -2.75
C PRO A 290 -18.52 9.74 -1.90
N TYR A 291 -18.82 9.47 -0.63
CA TYR A 291 -19.34 10.48 0.31
C TYR A 291 -18.36 11.64 0.58
N ASP A 292 -17.07 11.42 0.37
CA ASP A 292 -15.97 12.35 0.55
C ASP A 292 -15.34 12.78 -0.78
N HIS A 293 -16.10 12.73 -1.87
CA HIS A 293 -15.61 13.23 -3.16
C HIS A 293 -15.53 14.75 -3.11
N PRO A 294 -14.34 15.37 -3.40
CA PRO A 294 -14.12 16.80 -3.16
C PRO A 294 -14.86 17.74 -4.11
N PHE A 295 -15.50 17.22 -5.17
CA PHE A 295 -16.18 18.03 -6.18
C PHE A 295 -17.59 17.53 -6.44
N GLY A 296 -18.55 18.47 -6.58
CA GLY A 296 -19.92 18.19 -7.01
C GLY A 296 -20.03 17.63 -8.44
N PRO A 297 -21.22 17.35 -8.92
CA PRO A 297 -22.48 17.35 -8.18
C PRO A 297 -22.60 16.19 -7.20
N TYR A 298 -23.50 16.30 -6.21
CA TYR A 298 -23.76 15.30 -5.19
C TYR A 298 -25.21 14.81 -5.23
N ALA A 299 -25.46 13.60 -4.74
CA ALA A 299 -26.79 13.02 -4.64
C ALA A 299 -27.50 13.34 -3.31
N ASP A 300 -26.91 14.18 -2.47
CA ASP A 300 -27.42 14.59 -1.16
C ASP A 300 -27.38 16.12 -1.02
N GLN A 301 -27.86 16.66 0.11
CA GLN A 301 -27.97 18.10 0.33
C GLN A 301 -26.74 18.77 0.96
N PHE A 302 -25.68 18.02 1.22
CA PHE A 302 -24.48 18.57 1.86
C PHE A 302 -23.63 19.35 0.85
N ASN A 303 -22.96 20.38 1.33
CA ASN A 303 -22.14 21.24 0.49
C ASN A 303 -20.75 20.62 0.21
N GLU A 304 -20.04 21.17 -0.75
CA GLU A 304 -18.73 20.71 -1.18
C GLU A 304 -17.70 20.72 -0.05
N LEU A 305 -17.70 21.72 0.81
CA LEU A 305 -16.77 21.83 1.92
C LEU A 305 -16.94 20.66 2.91
N GLN A 306 -18.18 20.26 3.16
CA GLN A 306 -18.47 19.11 4.03
C GLN A 306 -18.12 17.78 3.37
N HIS A 307 -18.32 17.64 2.06
CA HIS A 307 -17.82 16.48 1.30
C HIS A 307 -16.29 16.42 1.28
N LYS A 308 -15.63 17.57 1.28
CA LYS A 308 -14.17 17.65 1.22
C LYS A 308 -13.51 17.34 2.57
N PHE A 309 -14.06 17.86 3.68
CA PHE A 309 -13.39 17.81 4.98
C PHE A 309 -14.23 17.16 6.11
N GLY A 310 -15.48 16.83 5.85
CA GLY A 310 -16.39 16.28 6.85
C GLY A 310 -17.12 17.38 7.66
N PRO A 311 -17.77 17.02 8.79
CA PRO A 311 -17.86 15.68 9.34
C PRO A 311 -18.71 14.72 8.49
N PHE A 312 -18.23 13.51 8.30
CA PHE A 312 -18.81 12.55 7.35
C PHE A 312 -19.98 11.69 7.86
N PRO A 313 -20.17 11.47 9.18
CA PRO A 313 -21.25 10.59 9.68
C PRO A 313 -22.63 11.00 9.16
N ALA A 314 -22.93 12.30 9.11
CA ALA A 314 -24.20 12.82 8.63
C ALA A 314 -24.44 12.50 7.14
N ILE A 315 -23.42 12.70 6.30
CA ILE A 315 -23.47 12.38 4.86
C ILE A 315 -23.73 10.88 4.68
N LYS A 316 -22.98 10.03 5.38
CA LYS A 316 -23.15 8.57 5.28
C LYS A 316 -24.54 8.13 5.73
N LYS A 317 -25.08 8.72 6.78
CA LYS A 317 -26.46 8.44 7.25
C LYS A 317 -27.49 8.81 6.18
N ALA A 318 -27.39 10.02 5.60
CA ALA A 318 -28.30 10.48 4.56
C ALA A 318 -28.23 9.57 3.31
N ARG A 319 -27.03 9.17 2.90
CA ARG A 319 -26.84 8.30 1.72
C ARG A 319 -27.38 6.89 1.91
N LYS A 320 -27.29 6.32 3.11
CA LYS A 320 -27.94 5.02 3.43
C LYS A 320 -29.47 5.09 3.31
N ILE A 321 -30.07 6.24 3.56
CA ILE A 321 -31.50 6.46 3.36
C ILE A 321 -31.85 6.49 1.86
N ILE A 322 -31.01 7.14 1.07
CA ILE A 322 -31.20 7.29 -0.38
C ILE A 322 -30.90 5.98 -1.11
N ASN A 323 -29.86 5.27 -0.69
CA ASN A 323 -29.41 4.02 -1.29
C ASN A 323 -29.02 3.00 -0.20
N PRO A 324 -29.93 2.16 0.28
CA PRO A 324 -29.70 1.19 1.35
C PRO A 324 -28.60 0.15 1.05
N SER A 325 -28.19 0.01 -0.22
CA SER A 325 -27.12 -0.92 -0.67
C SER A 325 -25.71 -0.36 -0.53
N ILE A 326 -25.56 0.88 -0.07
CA ILE A 326 -24.28 1.53 0.23
C ILE A 326 -24.09 1.57 1.76
#